data_d6273aadc841c417a8a5af12d8e2b2c9
#
_entry.id   d6273aadc841c417a8a5af12d8e2b2c9
#
_cell.length_a   1.000
_cell.length_b   1.000
_cell.length_c   1.000
_cell.angle_alpha   90.00
_cell.angle_beta   90.00
_cell.angle_gamma   90.00
#
_symmetry.space_group_name_H-M   'P 1'
#
loop_
_entity.id
_entity.type
_entity.pdbx_description
1 polymer ?
#
loop_
_entity_poly.entity_id
_entity_poly.type
_entity_poly.pdbx_seq_one_letter_code
_entity_poly.pdbx_strand_id
1 'polypeptide(L)'
;PSEILREKMTLFWTNHFVCESKNILFVERYNNMLRKNALGNFRNFTKAVSKEAAMLNYLNNKQNKKKSPNENFARELMELFTLGQDQYTEKDIKEAARAFTGYNHKFKGDFNFKKKHHDDDGKSFLGKYGHFNGDEIIDIIIQKKQCARFISEKIYAYFVNENTNKKHVDKMVAVFYKDYNIKTLMRFILLSKWFYSDENIGTKIKSPIEFLAGINTIVPYKIKKKTQIILVQRLLGQVLMKPPNVAGWKTGKNWIDSNTIMTRLRLPSVLLNNAEIAHSEMAHKNKMNLNFKNKKQQKPAFIKVASNWNSFEKNYKKYANKELVNQIITTKLNSGTAKMLEKNEQLSKRDFAVQLMSLPEYQLC
;
A
#
# COMPACT_ATOMS: atom_id res chain seq x y z
N PRO A 1 9.92 8.91 -13.20
CA PRO A 1 8.64 8.66 -13.87
C PRO A 1 7.73 9.87 -13.74
N SER A 2 7.05 10.24 -14.83
CA SER A 2 6.10 11.38 -14.86
C SER A 2 4.88 11.22 -13.94
N GLU A 3 4.66 10.03 -13.38
CA GLU A 3 3.46 9.65 -12.64
C GLU A 3 3.76 9.13 -11.21
N ILE A 4 4.83 9.64 -10.57
CA ILE A 4 5.26 9.16 -9.22
C ILE A 4 4.12 9.24 -8.19
N LEU A 5 3.39 10.35 -8.14
CA LEU A 5 2.28 10.52 -7.21
C LEU A 5 1.18 9.49 -7.47
N ARG A 6 0.84 9.22 -8.72
CA ARG A 6 -0.16 8.22 -9.09
C ARG A 6 0.25 6.82 -8.60
N GLU A 7 1.50 6.42 -8.81
CA GLU A 7 1.98 5.11 -8.37
C GLU A 7 2.04 5.00 -6.84
N LYS A 8 2.46 6.05 -6.12
CA LYS A 8 2.38 6.09 -4.65
C LYS A 8 0.95 6.00 -4.14
N MET A 9 0.02 6.73 -4.77
CA MET A 9 -1.41 6.64 -4.44
C MET A 9 -1.98 5.25 -4.79
N THR A 10 -1.55 4.64 -5.88
CA THR A 10 -1.96 3.27 -6.24
C THR A 10 -1.52 2.27 -5.17
N LEU A 11 -0.28 2.39 -4.66
CA LEU A 11 0.21 1.55 -3.57
C LEU A 11 -0.58 1.77 -2.27
N PHE A 12 -0.92 3.03 -1.94
CA PHE A 12 -1.81 3.36 -0.83
C PHE A 12 -3.18 2.67 -0.98
N TRP A 13 -3.82 2.81 -2.15
CA TRP A 13 -5.13 2.21 -2.42
C TRP A 13 -5.11 0.69 -2.45
N THR A 14 -3.98 0.08 -2.83
CA THR A 14 -3.81 -1.38 -2.76
C THR A 14 -3.86 -1.89 -1.31
N ASN A 15 -3.44 -1.06 -0.34
CA ASN A 15 -3.55 -1.37 1.09
C ASN A 15 -4.86 -0.90 1.73
N HIS A 16 -5.59 -0.01 1.09
CA HIS A 16 -6.90 0.47 1.55
C HIS A 16 -8.05 -0.41 1.02
N PHE A 17 -8.13 -0.61 -0.29
CA PHE A 17 -9.05 -1.51 -0.96
C PHE A 17 -8.41 -2.89 -1.15
N VAL A 18 -8.21 -3.57 -0.04
CA VAL A 18 -7.48 -4.84 -0.01
C VAL A 18 -8.19 -5.92 -0.80
N CYS A 19 -7.44 -6.62 -1.65
CA CYS A 19 -7.98 -7.71 -2.44
C CYS A 19 -6.91 -8.75 -2.77
N GLU A 20 -7.29 -10.03 -2.74
CA GLU A 20 -6.47 -11.14 -3.23
C GLU A 20 -7.24 -11.94 -4.28
N SER A 21 -6.57 -12.40 -5.31
CA SER A 21 -7.13 -13.32 -6.30
C SER A 21 -6.08 -14.29 -6.82
N LYS A 22 -6.48 -15.54 -7.04
CA LYS A 22 -5.65 -16.54 -7.73
C LYS A 22 -5.68 -16.38 -9.25
N ASN A 23 -6.65 -15.62 -9.78
CA ASN A 23 -6.77 -15.35 -11.21
C ASN A 23 -5.93 -14.13 -11.59
N ILE A 24 -4.87 -14.36 -12.36
CA ILE A 24 -3.91 -13.32 -12.77
C ILE A 24 -4.60 -12.19 -13.55
N LEU A 25 -5.55 -12.52 -14.43
CA LEU A 25 -6.31 -11.52 -15.19
C LEU A 25 -7.09 -10.59 -14.25
N PHE A 26 -7.71 -11.13 -13.20
CA PHE A 26 -8.46 -10.33 -12.24
C PHE A 26 -7.54 -9.45 -11.39
N VAL A 27 -6.35 -9.96 -11.01
CA VAL A 27 -5.32 -9.17 -10.31
C VAL A 27 -4.86 -8.00 -11.17
N GLU A 28 -4.56 -8.24 -12.45
CA GLU A 28 -4.12 -7.20 -13.38
C GLU A 28 -5.19 -6.14 -13.60
N ARG A 29 -6.44 -6.55 -13.88
CA ARG A 29 -7.59 -5.64 -14.03
C ARG A 29 -7.80 -4.80 -12.77
N TYR A 30 -7.76 -5.42 -11.60
CA TYR A 30 -7.92 -4.75 -10.32
C TYR A 30 -6.81 -3.69 -10.09
N ASN A 31 -5.56 -4.06 -10.29
CA ASN A 31 -4.44 -3.12 -10.17
C ASN A 31 -4.55 -1.95 -11.16
N ASN A 32 -4.96 -2.22 -12.41
CA ASN A 32 -5.16 -1.17 -13.41
C ASN A 32 -6.35 -0.26 -13.06
N MET A 33 -7.43 -0.81 -12.50
CA MET A 33 -8.57 -0.03 -12.00
C MET A 33 -8.15 0.86 -10.82
N LEU A 34 -7.37 0.36 -9.86
CA LEU A 34 -6.81 1.17 -8.76
C LEU A 34 -5.95 2.32 -9.31
N ARG A 35 -5.04 2.05 -10.25
CA ARG A 35 -4.16 3.06 -10.88
C ARG A 35 -4.94 4.12 -11.64
N LYS A 36 -5.94 3.72 -12.40
CA LYS A 36 -6.80 4.63 -13.16
C LYS A 36 -7.52 5.62 -12.24
N ASN A 37 -8.00 5.16 -11.10
CA ASN A 37 -8.79 5.95 -10.16
C ASN A 37 -7.97 6.59 -9.03
N ALA A 38 -6.66 6.33 -8.95
CA ALA A 38 -5.80 6.69 -7.83
C ALA A 38 -5.84 8.19 -7.45
N LEU A 39 -6.08 9.07 -8.40
CA LEU A 39 -6.20 10.52 -8.24
C LEU A 39 -7.57 11.05 -8.73
N GLY A 40 -8.56 10.17 -8.85
CA GLY A 40 -9.90 10.49 -9.33
C GLY A 40 -10.86 10.93 -8.22
N ASN A 41 -12.14 10.75 -8.49
CA ASN A 41 -13.21 10.99 -7.51
C ASN A 41 -13.43 9.73 -6.67
N PHE A 42 -13.39 9.84 -5.34
CA PHE A 42 -13.46 8.70 -4.42
C PHE A 42 -14.81 7.97 -4.48
N ARG A 43 -15.94 8.68 -4.68
CA ARG A 43 -17.27 8.09 -4.87
C ARG A 43 -17.26 7.11 -6.05
N ASN A 44 -16.81 7.57 -7.22
CA ASN A 44 -16.76 6.75 -8.44
C ASN A 44 -15.76 5.61 -8.28
N PHE A 45 -14.68 5.85 -7.58
CA PHE A 45 -13.67 4.84 -7.28
C PHE A 45 -14.24 3.71 -6.42
N THR A 46 -14.94 4.02 -5.34
CA THR A 46 -15.59 3.03 -4.46
C THR A 46 -16.63 2.21 -5.23
N LYS A 47 -17.42 2.85 -6.11
CA LYS A 47 -18.35 2.16 -7.03
C LYS A 47 -17.62 1.22 -8.01
N ALA A 48 -16.46 1.62 -8.53
CA ALA A 48 -15.65 0.77 -9.38
C ALA A 48 -15.10 -0.45 -8.62
N VAL A 49 -14.58 -0.25 -7.41
CA VAL A 49 -14.10 -1.33 -6.52
C VAL A 49 -15.19 -2.37 -6.25
N SER A 50 -16.43 -1.93 -5.96
CA SER A 50 -17.56 -2.84 -5.66
C SER A 50 -17.96 -3.74 -6.83
N LYS A 51 -17.54 -3.40 -8.06
CA LYS A 51 -17.90 -4.12 -9.31
C LYS A 51 -16.75 -4.96 -9.86
N GLU A 52 -15.54 -4.86 -9.30
CA GLU A 52 -14.39 -5.61 -9.77
C GLU A 52 -14.51 -7.11 -9.45
N ALA A 53 -14.22 -7.96 -10.44
CA ALA A 53 -14.34 -9.41 -10.30
C ALA A 53 -13.45 -9.98 -9.18
N ALA A 54 -12.25 -9.41 -8.99
CA ALA A 54 -11.36 -9.78 -7.89
C ALA A 54 -12.04 -9.54 -6.53
N MET A 55 -12.60 -8.34 -6.32
CA MET A 55 -13.27 -7.94 -5.08
C MET A 55 -14.56 -8.73 -4.84
N LEU A 56 -15.38 -8.93 -5.89
CA LEU A 56 -16.60 -9.73 -5.83
C LEU A 56 -16.35 -11.18 -5.37
N ASN A 57 -15.20 -11.75 -5.75
CA ASN A 57 -14.78 -13.08 -5.30
C ASN A 57 -14.16 -13.05 -3.92
N TYR A 58 -13.30 -12.06 -3.62
CA TYR A 58 -12.53 -11.99 -2.37
C TYR A 58 -13.44 -11.84 -1.15
N LEU A 59 -14.43 -10.95 -1.23
CA LEU A 59 -15.40 -10.71 -0.15
C LEU A 59 -16.74 -11.46 -0.35
N ASN A 60 -16.76 -12.49 -1.20
CA ASN A 60 -17.91 -13.36 -1.44
C ASN A 60 -19.18 -12.64 -1.94
N ASN A 61 -19.09 -11.41 -2.41
CA ASN A 61 -20.26 -10.66 -2.88
C ASN A 61 -20.89 -11.26 -4.15
N LYS A 62 -20.11 -12.02 -4.95
CA LYS A 62 -20.64 -12.83 -6.06
C LYS A 62 -21.72 -13.85 -5.61
N GLN A 63 -21.65 -14.31 -4.35
CA GLN A 63 -22.60 -15.26 -3.78
C GLN A 63 -23.78 -14.57 -3.10
N ASN A 64 -23.75 -13.23 -2.97
CA ASN A 64 -24.77 -12.44 -2.31
C ASN A 64 -26.06 -12.39 -3.16
N LYS A 65 -27.15 -13.00 -2.67
CA LYS A 65 -28.44 -13.14 -3.35
C LYS A 65 -29.58 -12.82 -2.39
N LYS A 66 -30.72 -12.33 -2.91
CA LYS A 66 -31.91 -11.95 -2.12
C LYS A 66 -32.41 -13.02 -1.16
N LYS A 67 -32.27 -14.31 -1.52
CA LYS A 67 -32.68 -15.43 -0.65
C LYS A 67 -31.66 -15.81 0.40
N SER A 68 -30.41 -15.35 0.25
CA SER A 68 -29.29 -15.62 1.15
C SER A 68 -28.28 -14.46 1.06
N PRO A 69 -28.59 -13.30 1.67
CA PRO A 69 -27.68 -12.16 1.68
C PRO A 69 -26.37 -12.50 2.37
N ASN A 70 -25.26 -11.98 1.82
CA ASN A 70 -23.92 -12.12 2.36
C ASN A 70 -23.39 -10.74 2.79
N GLU A 71 -23.05 -10.58 4.05
CA GLU A 71 -22.70 -9.32 4.68
C GLU A 71 -21.23 -8.91 4.49
N ASN A 72 -20.34 -9.83 4.08
CA ASN A 72 -18.90 -9.59 4.11
C ASN A 72 -18.49 -8.29 3.39
N PHE A 73 -18.93 -8.12 2.14
CA PHE A 73 -18.59 -6.91 1.39
C PHE A 73 -19.19 -5.65 2.03
N ALA A 74 -20.43 -5.70 2.49
CA ALA A 74 -21.12 -4.56 3.09
C ALA A 74 -20.43 -4.13 4.40
N ARG A 75 -20.00 -5.08 5.22
CA ARG A 75 -19.26 -4.84 6.46
C ARG A 75 -17.94 -4.15 6.16
N GLU A 76 -17.13 -4.72 5.27
CA GLU A 76 -15.82 -4.16 4.92
C GLU A 76 -15.94 -2.79 4.21
N LEU A 77 -16.98 -2.59 3.40
CA LEU A 77 -17.27 -1.30 2.77
C LEU A 77 -17.43 -0.20 3.83
N MET A 78 -18.18 -0.46 4.90
CA MET A 78 -18.39 0.53 5.95
C MET A 78 -17.22 0.61 6.92
N GLU A 79 -16.70 -0.50 7.38
CA GLU A 79 -15.67 -0.55 8.41
C GLU A 79 -14.29 -0.17 7.90
N LEU A 80 -13.81 -0.82 6.82
CA LEU A 80 -12.44 -0.66 6.36
C LEU A 80 -12.29 0.34 5.22
N PHE A 81 -13.34 0.53 4.40
CA PHE A 81 -13.20 1.30 3.17
C PHE A 81 -13.77 2.71 3.24
N THR A 82 -14.72 3.01 4.18
CA THR A 82 -15.40 4.32 4.13
C THR A 82 -15.64 5.03 5.44
N LEU A 83 -16.23 4.40 6.45
CA LEU A 83 -16.69 5.08 7.67
C LEU A 83 -15.80 4.85 8.89
N GLY A 84 -15.19 3.67 9.01
CA GLY A 84 -14.53 3.21 10.23
C GLY A 84 -15.51 2.52 11.18
N GLN A 85 -14.99 1.92 12.25
CA GLN A 85 -15.77 1.21 13.27
C GLN A 85 -16.74 2.15 13.98
N ASP A 86 -17.81 1.59 14.53
CA ASP A 86 -18.80 2.27 15.39
C ASP A 86 -19.58 3.42 14.72
N GLN A 87 -19.58 3.51 13.37
CA GLN A 87 -20.26 4.56 12.61
C GLN A 87 -21.55 4.07 11.92
N TYR A 88 -21.95 2.84 12.18
CA TYR A 88 -23.09 2.15 11.59
C TYR A 88 -23.60 1.07 12.53
N THR A 89 -24.79 0.55 12.29
CA THR A 89 -25.39 -0.54 13.08
C THR A 89 -25.31 -1.86 12.32
N GLU A 90 -25.51 -2.98 13.02
CA GLU A 90 -25.65 -4.30 12.39
C GLU A 90 -26.86 -4.33 11.42
N LYS A 91 -27.90 -3.55 11.67
CA LYS A 91 -29.01 -3.38 10.75
C LYS A 91 -28.57 -2.73 9.44
N ASP A 92 -27.73 -1.67 9.52
CA ASP A 92 -27.18 -1.02 8.33
C ASP A 92 -26.35 -1.98 7.48
N ILE A 93 -25.55 -2.88 8.11
CA ILE A 93 -24.81 -3.89 7.38
C ILE A 93 -25.74 -4.82 6.61
N LYS A 94 -26.78 -5.33 7.26
CA LYS A 94 -27.77 -6.22 6.63
C LYS A 94 -28.49 -5.55 5.46
N GLU A 95 -28.92 -4.31 5.64
CA GLU A 95 -29.61 -3.54 4.61
C GLU A 95 -28.69 -3.21 3.42
N ALA A 96 -27.43 -2.85 3.70
CA ALA A 96 -26.42 -2.68 2.64
C ALA A 96 -26.15 -4.00 1.91
N ALA A 97 -26.02 -5.12 2.62
CA ALA A 97 -25.84 -6.43 2.00
C ALA A 97 -26.98 -6.77 1.04
N ARG A 98 -28.25 -6.50 1.42
CA ARG A 98 -29.43 -6.65 0.55
C ARG A 98 -29.30 -5.78 -0.71
N ALA A 99 -28.81 -4.55 -0.59
CA ALA A 99 -28.63 -3.64 -1.73
C ALA A 99 -27.53 -4.10 -2.72
N PHE A 100 -26.51 -4.83 -2.24
CA PHE A 100 -25.47 -5.41 -3.09
C PHE A 100 -25.77 -6.80 -3.63
N THR A 101 -26.97 -7.34 -3.38
CA THR A 101 -27.41 -8.63 -3.95
C THR A 101 -27.42 -8.57 -5.47
N GLY A 102 -27.12 -9.69 -6.13
CA GLY A 102 -27.11 -9.79 -7.59
C GLY A 102 -25.87 -9.24 -8.29
N TYR A 103 -24.92 -8.62 -7.57
CA TYR A 103 -23.63 -8.21 -8.13
C TYR A 103 -22.81 -9.45 -8.51
N ASN A 104 -22.34 -9.49 -9.74
CA ASN A 104 -21.64 -10.65 -10.31
C ASN A 104 -20.68 -10.21 -11.42
N HIS A 105 -19.93 -11.15 -11.98
CA HIS A 105 -19.09 -10.92 -13.15
C HIS A 105 -19.22 -12.02 -14.19
N LYS A 106 -18.90 -11.70 -15.44
CA LYS A 106 -18.74 -12.66 -16.56
C LYS A 106 -17.41 -13.39 -16.42
N PHE A 107 -17.15 -14.39 -17.25
CA PHE A 107 -15.94 -15.21 -17.24
C PHE A 107 -14.66 -14.37 -17.33
N LYS A 108 -14.64 -13.34 -18.19
CA LYS A 108 -13.49 -12.43 -18.37
C LYS A 108 -13.38 -11.33 -17.31
N GLY A 109 -14.28 -11.31 -16.31
CA GLY A 109 -14.24 -10.37 -15.20
C GLY A 109 -15.09 -9.10 -15.41
N ASP A 110 -15.81 -8.95 -16.51
CA ASP A 110 -16.72 -7.82 -16.72
C ASP A 110 -17.89 -7.91 -15.75
N PHE A 111 -18.24 -6.78 -15.13
CA PHE A 111 -19.35 -6.68 -14.21
C PHE A 111 -20.66 -7.17 -14.88
N ASN A 112 -21.46 -7.93 -14.14
CA ASN A 112 -22.72 -8.47 -14.59
C ASN A 112 -23.77 -8.44 -13.48
N PHE A 113 -24.68 -7.51 -13.52
CA PHE A 113 -25.78 -7.42 -12.57
C PHE A 113 -26.84 -8.47 -12.88
N LYS A 114 -27.09 -9.40 -11.96
CA LYS A 114 -28.10 -10.45 -12.08
C LYS A 114 -29.39 -10.03 -11.39
N LYS A 115 -30.25 -9.30 -12.09
CA LYS A 115 -31.55 -8.77 -11.56
C LYS A 115 -32.38 -9.82 -10.81
N LYS A 116 -32.46 -11.04 -11.31
CA LYS A 116 -33.23 -12.15 -10.67
C LYS A 116 -32.69 -12.52 -9.25
N HIS A 117 -31.50 -12.14 -8.92
CA HIS A 117 -30.87 -12.37 -7.61
C HIS A 117 -30.85 -11.12 -6.72
N HIS A 118 -31.28 -9.97 -7.27
CA HIS A 118 -31.34 -8.71 -6.53
C HIS A 118 -32.58 -8.65 -5.63
N ASP A 119 -32.39 -8.01 -4.48
CA ASP A 119 -33.46 -7.67 -3.54
C ASP A 119 -33.94 -6.26 -3.87
N ASP A 120 -35.11 -6.17 -4.51
CA ASP A 120 -35.75 -4.91 -4.91
C ASP A 120 -36.62 -4.28 -3.80
N ASP A 121 -36.76 -4.93 -2.63
CA ASP A 121 -37.60 -4.43 -1.54
C ASP A 121 -37.00 -3.17 -0.89
N GLY A 122 -37.85 -2.43 -0.17
CA GLY A 122 -37.42 -1.26 0.58
C GLY A 122 -36.36 -1.59 1.63
N LYS A 123 -35.42 -0.69 1.82
CA LYS A 123 -34.26 -0.80 2.74
C LYS A 123 -34.12 0.46 3.59
N SER A 124 -33.86 0.27 4.89
CA SER A 124 -33.53 1.36 5.81
C SER A 124 -32.02 1.40 6.01
N PHE A 125 -31.32 2.44 5.54
CA PHE A 125 -29.86 2.51 5.62
C PHE A 125 -29.40 3.91 6.06
N LEU A 126 -28.62 3.99 7.16
CA LEU A 126 -28.08 5.23 7.74
C LEU A 126 -29.13 6.36 7.89
N GLY A 127 -30.36 6.00 8.30
CA GLY A 127 -31.45 6.92 8.52
C GLY A 127 -32.25 7.30 7.26
N LYS A 128 -31.99 6.67 6.11
CA LYS A 128 -32.76 6.84 4.87
C LYS A 128 -33.54 5.57 4.55
N TYR A 129 -34.69 5.72 3.91
CA TYR A 129 -35.51 4.62 3.42
C TYR A 129 -35.72 4.74 1.91
N GLY A 130 -35.63 3.60 1.19
CA GLY A 130 -35.85 3.54 -0.26
C GLY A 130 -35.50 2.18 -0.85
N HIS A 131 -35.73 2.02 -2.16
CA HIS A 131 -35.38 0.81 -2.94
C HIS A 131 -33.91 0.88 -3.42
N PHE A 132 -32.96 0.91 -2.49
CA PHE A 132 -31.57 1.16 -2.79
C PHE A 132 -30.87 -0.06 -3.40
N ASN A 133 -30.06 0.19 -4.44
CA ASN A 133 -29.03 -0.70 -4.95
C ASN A 133 -27.63 -0.34 -4.35
N GLY A 134 -26.61 -1.14 -4.67
CA GLY A 134 -25.28 -0.93 -4.10
C GLY A 134 -24.64 0.42 -4.44
N ASP A 135 -24.89 0.99 -5.61
CA ASP A 135 -24.36 2.31 -5.99
C ASP A 135 -24.98 3.43 -5.13
N GLU A 136 -26.28 3.30 -4.82
CA GLU A 136 -27.00 4.26 -3.97
C GLU A 136 -26.59 4.13 -2.49
N ILE A 137 -26.26 2.92 -2.00
CA ILE A 137 -25.64 2.73 -0.68
C ILE A 137 -24.35 3.51 -0.59
N ILE A 138 -23.46 3.42 -1.58
CA ILE A 138 -22.22 4.20 -1.63
C ILE A 138 -22.52 5.70 -1.64
N ASP A 139 -23.53 6.13 -2.38
CA ASP A 139 -23.93 7.55 -2.44
C ASP A 139 -24.42 8.08 -1.09
N ILE A 140 -25.12 7.25 -0.31
CA ILE A 140 -25.55 7.61 1.06
C ILE A 140 -24.35 7.69 2.00
N ILE A 141 -23.40 6.76 1.91
CA ILE A 141 -22.16 6.75 2.71
C ILE A 141 -21.34 8.03 2.46
N ILE A 142 -21.15 8.43 1.22
CA ILE A 142 -20.39 9.62 0.82
C ILE A 142 -20.99 10.91 1.37
N GLN A 143 -22.30 10.97 1.63
CA GLN A 143 -22.94 12.12 2.26
C GLN A 143 -22.59 12.27 3.76
N LYS A 144 -22.05 11.22 4.40
CA LYS A 144 -21.58 11.31 5.78
C LYS A 144 -20.19 11.96 5.81
N LYS A 145 -20.04 13.08 6.50
CA LYS A 145 -18.76 13.79 6.68
C LYS A 145 -17.68 12.88 7.30
N GLN A 146 -18.11 11.88 8.05
CA GLN A 146 -17.25 10.85 8.62
C GLN A 146 -16.46 10.08 7.56
N CYS A 147 -17.04 9.81 6.39
CA CYS A 147 -16.33 9.19 5.28
C CYS A 147 -15.13 10.04 4.82
N ALA A 148 -15.33 11.35 4.64
CA ALA A 148 -14.23 12.25 4.28
C ALA A 148 -13.17 12.32 5.40
N ARG A 149 -13.56 12.27 6.67
CA ARG A 149 -12.65 12.24 7.80
C ARG A 149 -11.80 10.97 7.79
N PHE A 150 -12.42 9.82 7.72
CA PHE A 150 -11.76 8.52 7.72
C PHE A 150 -10.69 8.42 6.60
N ILE A 151 -11.04 8.84 5.39
CA ILE A 151 -10.10 8.83 4.26
C ILE A 151 -8.98 9.87 4.47
N SER A 152 -9.31 11.06 4.96
CA SER A 152 -8.32 12.11 5.24
C SER A 152 -7.30 11.67 6.29
N GLU A 153 -7.74 11.02 7.36
CA GLU A 153 -6.88 10.48 8.41
C GLU A 153 -5.94 9.40 7.88
N LYS A 154 -6.46 8.46 7.07
CA LYS A 154 -5.62 7.42 6.43
C LYS A 154 -4.60 8.02 5.46
N ILE A 155 -4.98 9.01 4.66
CA ILE A 155 -4.06 9.69 3.75
C ILE A 155 -3.03 10.50 4.55
N TYR A 156 -3.41 11.18 5.62
CA TYR A 156 -2.49 11.90 6.49
C TYR A 156 -1.45 10.94 7.10
N ALA A 157 -1.91 9.85 7.70
CA ALA A 157 -1.02 8.84 8.29
C ALA A 157 -0.06 8.20 7.28
N TYR A 158 -0.49 8.04 6.03
CA TYR A 158 0.36 7.44 5.00
C TYR A 158 1.34 8.43 4.35
N PHE A 159 0.96 9.69 4.13
CA PHE A 159 1.76 10.65 3.36
C PHE A 159 2.46 11.71 4.21
N VAL A 160 2.00 11.95 5.43
CA VAL A 160 2.48 13.04 6.28
C VAL A 160 3.13 12.51 7.56
N ASN A 161 2.34 12.01 8.50
CA ASN A 161 2.81 11.60 9.82
C ASN A 161 1.84 10.58 10.43
N GLU A 162 2.37 9.50 11.04
CA GLU A 162 1.54 8.50 11.72
C GLU A 162 0.78 9.09 12.91
N ASN A 163 1.37 10.07 13.58
CA ASN A 163 0.70 10.86 14.62
C ASN A 163 -0.15 11.95 13.95
N THR A 164 -1.45 11.69 13.81
CA THR A 164 -2.36 12.59 13.12
C THR A 164 -2.55 13.91 13.84
N ASN A 165 -2.33 15.03 13.14
CA ASN A 165 -2.66 16.35 13.64
C ASN A 165 -4.12 16.68 13.29
N LYS A 166 -4.98 16.78 14.33
CA LYS A 166 -6.42 17.01 14.17
C LYS A 166 -6.74 18.27 13.36
N LYS A 167 -6.00 19.38 13.58
CA LYS A 167 -6.23 20.65 12.86
C LYS A 167 -5.92 20.52 11.36
N HIS A 168 -4.87 19.76 11.00
CA HIS A 168 -4.53 19.49 9.61
C HIS A 168 -5.59 18.59 8.95
N VAL A 169 -5.99 17.53 9.64
CA VAL A 169 -7.05 16.62 9.17
C VAL A 169 -8.38 17.37 9.00
N ASP A 170 -8.78 18.26 9.92
CA ASP A 170 -10.01 19.05 9.78
C ASP A 170 -10.01 19.92 8.51
N LYS A 171 -8.85 20.53 8.18
CA LYS A 171 -8.68 21.28 6.91
C LYS A 171 -8.76 20.35 5.69
N MET A 172 -8.15 19.19 5.75
CA MET A 172 -8.22 18.18 4.68
C MET A 172 -9.68 17.73 4.46
N VAL A 173 -10.42 17.47 5.54
CA VAL A 173 -11.85 17.10 5.48
C VAL A 173 -12.66 18.22 4.82
N ALA A 174 -12.43 19.47 5.18
CA ALA A 174 -13.14 20.62 4.59
C ALA A 174 -12.91 20.74 3.08
N VAL A 175 -11.73 20.39 2.59
CA VAL A 175 -11.41 20.34 1.15
C VAL A 175 -12.03 19.11 0.49
N PHE A 176 -11.84 17.93 1.07
CA PHE A 176 -12.19 16.66 0.44
C PHE A 176 -13.70 16.41 0.41
N TYR A 177 -14.43 16.79 1.44
CA TYR A 177 -15.87 16.58 1.54
C TYR A 177 -16.68 17.32 0.46
N LYS A 178 -16.13 18.39 -0.15
CA LYS A 178 -16.84 19.19 -1.17
C LYS A 178 -17.22 18.38 -2.40
N ASP A 179 -16.27 17.57 -2.91
CA ASP A 179 -16.42 16.87 -4.17
C ASP A 179 -15.76 15.47 -4.18
N TYR A 180 -15.14 15.07 -3.09
CA TYR A 180 -14.37 13.83 -2.96
C TYR A 180 -13.28 13.64 -4.04
N ASN A 181 -12.69 14.71 -4.52
CA ASN A 181 -11.64 14.68 -5.51
C ASN A 181 -10.27 14.45 -4.85
N ILE A 182 -9.69 13.26 -5.08
CA ILE A 182 -8.42 12.84 -4.48
C ILE A 182 -7.27 13.73 -4.95
N LYS A 183 -7.24 14.12 -6.23
CA LYS A 183 -6.20 15.01 -6.76
C LYS A 183 -6.22 16.38 -6.09
N THR A 184 -7.40 16.95 -5.85
CA THR A 184 -7.58 18.21 -5.14
C THR A 184 -7.08 18.10 -3.71
N LEU A 185 -7.42 17.02 -3.00
CA LEU A 185 -6.93 16.76 -1.64
C LEU A 185 -5.40 16.65 -1.61
N MET A 186 -4.80 15.85 -2.49
CA MET A 186 -3.35 15.69 -2.56
C MET A 186 -2.63 17.01 -2.91
N ARG A 187 -3.19 17.80 -3.82
CA ARG A 187 -2.68 19.13 -4.11
C ARG A 187 -2.70 20.03 -2.88
N PHE A 188 -3.79 20.03 -2.13
CA PHE A 188 -3.89 20.78 -0.87
C PHE A 188 -2.78 20.38 0.12
N ILE A 189 -2.58 19.08 0.33
CA ILE A 189 -1.54 18.57 1.23
C ILE A 189 -0.15 19.02 0.78
N LEU A 190 0.21 18.75 -0.48
CA LEU A 190 1.54 19.01 -1.03
C LEU A 190 1.88 20.50 -1.17
N LEU A 191 0.90 21.41 -1.19
CA LEU A 191 1.11 22.86 -1.20
C LEU A 191 1.04 23.48 0.21
N SER A 192 0.71 22.70 1.23
CA SER A 192 0.62 23.20 2.60
C SER A 192 2.00 23.31 3.25
N LYS A 193 2.29 24.44 3.90
CA LYS A 193 3.57 24.67 4.61
C LYS A 193 3.85 23.61 5.68
N TRP A 194 2.83 23.18 6.40
CA TRP A 194 2.96 22.16 7.44
C TRP A 194 3.41 20.78 6.90
N PHE A 195 3.22 20.51 5.61
CA PHE A 195 3.71 19.26 5.00
C PHE A 195 5.25 19.18 5.03
N TYR A 196 5.92 20.32 4.91
CA TYR A 196 7.38 20.45 4.87
C TYR A 196 7.98 20.86 6.22
N SER A 197 7.22 20.85 7.30
CA SER A 197 7.77 21.14 8.62
C SER A 197 8.62 19.99 9.14
N ASP A 198 9.67 20.30 9.91
CA ASP A 198 10.62 19.34 10.47
C ASP A 198 9.94 18.18 11.22
N GLU A 199 8.79 18.45 11.85
CA GLU A 199 7.99 17.46 12.57
C GLU A 199 7.37 16.38 11.67
N ASN A 200 7.32 16.59 10.35
CA ASN A 200 6.73 15.69 9.37
C ASN A 200 7.78 15.06 8.42
N ILE A 201 9.03 15.51 8.49
CA ILE A 201 10.11 15.00 7.64
C ILE A 201 10.80 13.82 8.33
N GLY A 202 10.94 12.69 7.64
CA GLY A 202 11.65 11.52 8.14
C GLY A 202 10.96 10.82 9.32
N THR A 203 9.67 10.99 9.48
CA THR A 203 8.90 10.40 10.60
C THR A 203 8.30 9.05 10.27
N LYS A 204 8.21 8.74 8.99
CA LYS A 204 7.54 7.54 8.48
C LYS A 204 8.55 6.47 8.04
N ILE A 205 8.30 5.23 8.45
CA ILE A 205 9.08 4.09 7.98
C ILE A 205 8.60 3.69 6.59
N LYS A 206 9.52 3.64 5.62
CA LYS A 206 9.24 3.16 4.27
C LYS A 206 8.63 1.75 4.32
N SER A 207 7.51 1.54 3.67
CA SER A 207 7.00 0.19 3.44
C SER A 207 8.04 -0.64 2.66
N PRO A 208 8.00 -1.97 2.70
CA PRO A 208 8.92 -2.81 1.93
C PRO A 208 9.00 -2.46 0.45
N ILE A 209 7.86 -2.15 -0.18
CA ILE A 209 7.83 -1.76 -1.59
C ILE A 209 8.43 -0.37 -1.81
N GLU A 210 8.15 0.61 -0.93
CA GLU A 210 8.78 1.94 -1.00
C GLU A 210 10.29 1.86 -0.81
N PHE A 211 10.76 0.98 0.08
CA PHE A 211 12.18 0.75 0.31
C PHE A 211 12.86 0.17 -0.95
N LEU A 212 12.29 -0.88 -1.55
CA LEU A 212 12.81 -1.46 -2.80
C LEU A 212 12.81 -0.46 -3.96
N ALA A 213 11.71 0.30 -4.10
CA ALA A 213 11.62 1.35 -5.11
C ALA A 213 12.63 2.48 -4.88
N GLY A 214 12.86 2.86 -3.61
CA GLY A 214 13.87 3.85 -3.24
C GLY A 214 15.28 3.44 -3.65
N ILE A 215 15.69 2.20 -3.36
CA ILE A 215 16.98 1.66 -3.81
C ILE A 215 17.06 1.71 -5.34
N ASN A 216 15.99 1.29 -6.04
CA ASN A 216 15.95 1.28 -7.51
C ASN A 216 15.97 2.68 -8.13
N THR A 217 15.51 3.69 -7.40
CA THR A 217 15.58 5.09 -7.87
C THR A 217 17.01 5.63 -7.82
N ILE A 218 17.78 5.24 -6.80
CA ILE A 218 19.18 5.66 -6.63
C ILE A 218 20.09 4.88 -7.57
N VAL A 219 20.02 3.55 -7.51
CA VAL A 219 20.76 2.63 -8.38
C VAL A 219 19.76 1.75 -9.10
N PRO A 220 19.42 2.00 -10.37
CA PRO A 220 18.51 1.17 -11.09
C PRO A 220 18.99 -0.28 -11.15
N TYR A 221 18.14 -1.23 -10.76
CA TYR A 221 18.48 -2.64 -10.77
C TYR A 221 17.32 -3.49 -11.30
N LYS A 222 17.65 -4.69 -11.77
CA LYS A 222 16.67 -5.69 -12.23
C LYS A 222 16.98 -7.05 -11.63
N ILE A 223 16.04 -7.58 -10.85
CA ILE A 223 16.12 -8.95 -10.36
C ILE A 223 15.82 -9.90 -11.55
N LYS A 224 16.77 -10.79 -11.89
CA LYS A 224 16.70 -11.61 -13.10
C LYS A 224 15.62 -12.69 -13.03
N LYS A 225 15.37 -13.26 -11.84
CA LYS A 225 14.36 -14.32 -11.65
C LYS A 225 13.10 -13.78 -10.98
N LYS A 226 11.94 -13.92 -11.64
CA LYS A 226 10.63 -13.46 -11.10
C LYS A 226 10.32 -14.05 -9.72
N THR A 227 10.67 -15.30 -9.45
CA THR A 227 10.49 -15.95 -8.14
C THR A 227 11.29 -15.27 -7.02
N GLN A 228 12.46 -14.68 -7.34
CA GLN A 228 13.27 -13.94 -6.38
C GLN A 228 12.68 -12.56 -6.03
N ILE A 229 11.90 -11.95 -6.92
CA ILE A 229 11.14 -10.72 -6.61
C ILE A 229 10.13 -11.02 -5.49
N ILE A 230 9.38 -12.12 -5.61
CA ILE A 230 8.41 -12.54 -4.59
C ILE A 230 9.12 -12.93 -3.29
N LEU A 231 10.30 -13.57 -3.38
CA LEU A 231 11.09 -13.92 -2.21
C LEU A 231 11.51 -12.68 -1.42
N VAL A 232 12.05 -11.66 -2.09
CA VAL A 232 12.46 -10.39 -1.43
C VAL A 232 11.27 -9.70 -0.78
N GLN A 233 10.12 -9.61 -1.46
CA GLN A 233 8.91 -9.05 -0.90
C GLN A 233 8.43 -9.82 0.35
N ARG A 234 8.54 -11.16 0.33
CA ARG A 234 8.19 -12.02 1.46
C ARG A 234 9.13 -11.84 2.64
N LEU A 235 10.43 -11.75 2.40
CA LEU A 235 11.44 -11.50 3.44
C LEU A 235 11.20 -10.16 4.16
N LEU A 236 10.75 -9.16 3.42
CA LEU A 236 10.41 -7.85 3.96
C LEU A 236 8.99 -7.76 4.57
N GLY A 237 8.14 -8.76 4.33
CA GLY A 237 6.78 -8.83 4.90
C GLY A 237 5.67 -8.20 4.06
N GLN A 238 5.93 -7.77 2.80
CA GLN A 238 4.90 -7.23 1.91
C GLN A 238 4.97 -7.88 0.52
N VAL A 239 4.07 -8.81 0.25
CA VAL A 239 3.90 -9.38 -1.09
C VAL A 239 2.71 -8.71 -1.75
N LEU A 240 2.95 -7.91 -2.79
CA LEU A 240 1.89 -7.18 -3.49
C LEU A 240 0.77 -8.11 -3.96
N MET A 241 -0.48 -7.66 -3.84
CA MET A 241 -1.70 -8.39 -4.17
C MET A 241 -1.88 -9.72 -3.43
N LYS A 242 -1.12 -9.91 -2.32
CA LYS A 242 -1.27 -11.04 -1.40
C LYS A 242 -1.24 -10.56 0.05
N PRO A 243 -2.29 -9.86 0.49
CA PRO A 243 -2.38 -9.30 1.84
C PRO A 243 -2.48 -10.41 2.90
N PRO A 244 -2.10 -10.13 4.16
CA PRO A 244 -2.24 -11.10 5.25
C PRO A 244 -3.69 -11.36 5.64
N ASN A 245 -4.57 -10.38 5.49
CA ASN A 245 -6.01 -10.44 5.77
C ASN A 245 -6.75 -9.27 5.07
N VAL A 246 -8.04 -9.12 5.32
CA VAL A 246 -8.91 -8.07 4.73
C VAL A 246 -8.56 -6.66 5.18
N ALA A 247 -7.91 -6.48 6.35
CA ALA A 247 -7.43 -5.17 6.81
C ALA A 247 -6.10 -4.74 6.16
N GLY A 248 -5.48 -5.60 5.36
CA GLY A 248 -4.24 -5.31 4.63
C GLY A 248 -2.98 -5.51 5.43
N TRP A 249 -1.90 -4.88 4.95
CA TRP A 249 -0.61 -4.89 5.65
C TRP A 249 -0.61 -3.83 6.75
N LYS A 250 -0.01 -4.20 7.88
CA LYS A 250 0.29 -3.23 8.95
C LYS A 250 1.26 -2.17 8.41
N THR A 251 1.16 -0.95 8.94
CA THR A 251 1.97 0.19 8.50
C THR A 251 2.90 0.68 9.61
N GLY A 252 3.76 1.63 9.28
CA GLY A 252 4.60 2.32 10.23
C GLY A 252 5.61 1.44 10.94
N LYS A 253 5.70 1.59 12.24
CA LYS A 253 6.62 0.82 13.10
C LYS A 253 6.48 -0.70 12.95
N ASN A 254 5.31 -1.18 12.52
CA ASN A 254 5.07 -2.61 12.32
C ASN A 254 5.82 -3.23 11.11
N TRP A 255 6.46 -2.41 10.27
CA TRP A 255 7.38 -2.90 9.24
C TRP A 255 8.74 -3.34 9.79
N ILE A 256 9.05 -3.01 11.06
CA ILE A 256 10.32 -3.27 11.70
C ILE A 256 10.10 -4.24 12.87
N ASP A 257 10.71 -5.39 12.78
CA ASP A 257 10.94 -6.34 13.86
C ASP A 257 12.43 -6.76 13.83
N SER A 258 12.88 -7.57 14.78
CA SER A 258 14.28 -8.00 14.88
C SER A 258 14.80 -8.69 13.61
N ASN A 259 13.94 -9.39 12.86
CA ASN A 259 14.33 -10.10 11.65
C ASN A 259 14.31 -9.17 10.43
N THR A 260 13.25 -8.36 10.30
CA THR A 260 13.08 -7.46 9.17
C THR A 260 14.09 -6.34 9.17
N ILE A 261 14.49 -5.80 10.33
CA ILE A 261 15.50 -4.72 10.40
C ILE A 261 16.85 -5.21 9.86
N MET A 262 17.33 -6.39 10.28
CA MET A 262 18.59 -6.93 9.78
C MET A 262 18.55 -7.18 8.28
N THR A 263 17.43 -7.74 7.77
CA THR A 263 17.23 -7.93 6.34
C THR A 263 17.26 -6.59 5.60
N ARG A 264 16.59 -5.55 6.12
CA ARG A 264 16.52 -4.22 5.48
C ARG A 264 17.89 -3.55 5.42
N LEU A 265 18.68 -3.58 6.50
CA LEU A 265 20.00 -2.98 6.53
C LEU A 265 21.00 -3.69 5.59
N ARG A 266 20.87 -4.99 5.38
CA ARG A 266 21.75 -5.78 4.50
C ARG A 266 21.31 -5.79 3.04
N LEU A 267 20.03 -5.55 2.76
CA LEU A 267 19.45 -5.72 1.44
C LEU A 267 20.10 -4.86 0.34
N PRO A 268 20.52 -3.58 0.57
CA PRO A 268 21.23 -2.82 -0.44
C PRO A 268 22.51 -3.52 -0.93
N SER A 269 23.33 -4.05 -0.02
CA SER A 269 24.51 -4.85 -0.39
C SER A 269 24.16 -6.13 -1.15
N VAL A 270 23.09 -6.81 -0.74
CA VAL A 270 22.62 -8.03 -1.41
C VAL A 270 22.16 -7.75 -2.84
N LEU A 271 21.42 -6.66 -3.05
CA LEU A 271 20.88 -6.29 -4.36
C LEU A 271 21.94 -5.68 -5.29
N LEU A 272 22.89 -4.91 -4.75
CA LEU A 272 23.76 -4.08 -5.55
C LEU A 272 25.18 -4.65 -5.68
N ASN A 273 25.69 -5.35 -4.64
CA ASN A 273 27.03 -5.94 -4.60
C ASN A 273 27.02 -7.47 -4.65
N ASN A 274 25.87 -8.10 -4.96
CA ASN A 274 25.71 -9.55 -5.00
C ASN A 274 26.11 -10.27 -3.68
N ALA A 275 25.90 -9.62 -2.53
CA ALA A 275 26.14 -10.22 -1.22
C ALA A 275 25.17 -11.38 -0.94
N GLU A 276 25.56 -12.32 -0.08
CA GLU A 276 24.75 -13.47 0.28
C GLU A 276 23.65 -13.12 1.30
N ILE A 277 22.48 -13.76 1.16
CA ILE A 277 21.49 -13.81 2.23
C ILE A 277 21.74 -15.06 3.05
N ALA A 278 21.98 -14.91 4.35
CA ALA A 278 22.22 -16.03 5.24
C ALA A 278 20.98 -16.94 5.36
N HIS A 279 21.21 -18.26 5.39
CA HIS A 279 20.14 -19.29 5.47
C HIS A 279 19.23 -19.15 6.71
N SER A 280 19.75 -18.60 7.83
CA SER A 280 18.97 -18.36 9.06
C SER A 280 17.82 -17.37 8.85
N GLU A 281 17.97 -16.38 7.99
CA GLU A 281 16.95 -15.38 7.67
C GLU A 281 15.79 -15.98 6.84
N MET A 282 16.08 -17.02 6.06
CA MET A 282 15.04 -17.75 5.30
C MET A 282 14.31 -18.80 6.14
N ALA A 283 14.98 -19.43 7.11
CA ALA A 283 14.42 -20.55 7.87
C ALA A 283 13.31 -20.12 8.83
N HIS A 284 13.37 -18.92 9.42
CA HIS A 284 12.39 -18.47 10.41
C HIS A 284 11.00 -18.16 9.83
N LYS A 285 10.87 -17.83 8.54
CA LYS A 285 9.56 -17.58 7.89
C LYS A 285 8.94 -18.81 7.22
N ASN A 286 9.67 -19.90 7.03
CA ASN A 286 9.15 -21.14 6.45
C ASN A 286 8.44 -22.08 7.43
N LYS A 287 8.36 -21.74 8.75
CA LYS A 287 7.61 -22.53 9.74
C LYS A 287 6.08 -22.41 9.61
N MET A 288 5.56 -21.51 8.81
CA MET A 288 4.14 -21.49 8.44
C MET A 288 3.93 -22.19 7.09
N ASN A 289 3.63 -23.50 7.16
CA ASN A 289 3.14 -24.34 6.06
C ASN A 289 4.09 -24.65 4.90
N LEU A 290 5.07 -25.51 5.13
CA LEU A 290 5.51 -26.49 4.11
C LEU A 290 6.15 -27.69 4.81
N ASN A 291 5.50 -28.84 4.75
CA ASN A 291 6.07 -30.13 5.06
C ASN A 291 7.20 -30.45 4.05
N PHE A 292 8.43 -30.13 4.39
CA PHE A 292 9.61 -30.58 3.63
C PHE A 292 10.20 -31.82 4.29
N LYS A 293 9.79 -32.99 3.81
CA LYS A 293 10.62 -34.18 3.87
C LYS A 293 11.70 -34.01 2.80
N ASN A 294 12.88 -33.52 3.18
CA ASN A 294 14.20 -33.81 2.63
C ASN A 294 15.19 -32.72 3.04
N LYS A 295 15.98 -33.01 4.10
CA LYS A 295 17.17 -32.24 4.48
C LYS A 295 18.32 -32.53 3.49
N LYS A 296 18.27 -31.97 2.27
CA LYS A 296 19.48 -31.73 1.49
C LYS A 296 20.01 -30.36 1.91
N GLN A 297 21.31 -30.29 2.22
CA GLN A 297 22.04 -29.04 2.54
C GLN A 297 21.67 -27.99 1.47
N GLN A 298 20.86 -27.00 1.85
CA GLN A 298 20.43 -25.95 0.94
C GLN A 298 21.59 -24.98 0.79
N LYS A 299 22.11 -24.84 -0.44
CA LYS A 299 23.12 -23.85 -0.80
C LYS A 299 22.59 -22.44 -0.52
N PRO A 300 23.44 -21.47 -0.11
CA PRO A 300 23.02 -20.09 0.09
C PRO A 300 22.31 -19.55 -1.15
N ALA A 301 21.18 -18.87 -0.95
CA ALA A 301 20.40 -18.40 -2.07
C ALA A 301 20.88 -17.00 -2.48
N PHE A 302 21.61 -16.93 -3.59
CA PHE A 302 21.96 -15.67 -4.22
C PHE A 302 20.76 -15.07 -4.96
N ILE A 303 20.51 -13.79 -4.73
CA ILE A 303 19.59 -13.02 -5.57
C ILE A 303 20.35 -12.54 -6.79
N LYS A 304 20.00 -13.07 -7.96
CA LYS A 304 20.63 -12.65 -9.21
C LYS A 304 20.08 -11.29 -9.66
N VAL A 305 20.91 -10.27 -9.58
CA VAL A 305 20.56 -8.88 -9.90
C VAL A 305 21.48 -8.35 -11.03
N ALA A 306 20.94 -7.48 -11.85
CA ALA A 306 21.72 -6.63 -12.76
C ALA A 306 21.54 -5.18 -12.32
N SER A 307 22.60 -4.59 -11.74
CA SER A 307 22.62 -3.22 -11.26
C SER A 307 23.19 -2.30 -12.34
N ASN A 308 22.55 -1.15 -12.57
CA ASN A 308 22.99 -0.15 -13.56
C ASN A 308 23.78 0.97 -12.87
N TRP A 309 25.03 0.67 -12.49
CA TRP A 309 25.92 1.63 -11.87
C TRP A 309 26.28 2.81 -12.79
N ASN A 310 26.29 2.62 -14.11
CA ASN A 310 26.56 3.72 -15.06
C ASN A 310 25.48 4.81 -14.95
N SER A 311 24.20 4.42 -14.76
CA SER A 311 23.13 5.39 -14.50
C SER A 311 23.31 6.14 -13.19
N PHE A 312 23.72 5.45 -12.12
CA PHE A 312 24.05 6.07 -10.84
C PHE A 312 25.18 7.07 -10.99
N GLU A 313 26.31 6.65 -11.59
CA GLU A 313 27.47 7.52 -11.79
C GLU A 313 27.12 8.77 -12.60
N LYS A 314 26.36 8.63 -13.70
CA LYS A 314 25.88 9.76 -14.50
C LYS A 314 25.07 10.76 -13.68
N ASN A 315 24.14 10.26 -12.85
CA ASN A 315 23.23 11.11 -12.08
C ASN A 315 23.92 11.80 -10.89
N TYR A 316 24.90 11.14 -10.27
CA TYR A 316 25.55 11.60 -9.05
C TYR A 316 27.03 12.00 -9.24
N LYS A 317 27.53 12.07 -10.49
CA LYS A 317 28.93 12.41 -10.82
C LYS A 317 29.41 13.69 -10.13
N LYS A 318 28.59 14.72 -10.12
CA LYS A 318 28.92 16.05 -9.61
C LYS A 318 29.02 16.16 -8.07
N TYR A 319 28.47 15.20 -7.34
CA TYR A 319 28.45 15.25 -5.87
C TYR A 319 29.66 14.54 -5.27
N ALA A 320 30.33 15.15 -4.27
CA ALA A 320 31.25 14.46 -3.40
C ALA A 320 30.50 13.50 -2.45
N ASN A 321 31.20 12.56 -1.80
CA ASN A 321 30.55 11.61 -0.88
C ASN A 321 29.78 12.32 0.24
N LYS A 322 30.35 13.39 0.82
CA LYS A 322 29.69 14.22 1.83
C LYS A 322 28.35 14.83 1.32
N GLU A 323 28.32 15.32 0.08
CA GLU A 323 27.13 15.91 -0.52
C GLU A 323 26.08 14.83 -0.89
N LEU A 324 26.56 13.60 -1.20
CA LEU A 324 25.72 12.47 -1.53
C LEU A 324 24.79 12.09 -0.37
N VAL A 325 25.18 12.33 0.87
CA VAL A 325 24.33 12.15 2.06
C VAL A 325 23.02 12.88 1.91
N ASN A 326 23.06 14.16 1.57
CA ASN A 326 21.87 15.01 1.41
C ASN A 326 21.01 14.65 0.18
N GLN A 327 21.55 13.88 -0.75
CA GLN A 327 20.82 13.41 -1.93
C GLN A 327 20.07 12.09 -1.66
N ILE A 328 20.52 11.30 -0.70
CA ILE A 328 20.04 9.94 -0.42
C ILE A 328 19.26 9.88 0.89
N ILE A 329 19.72 10.58 1.92
CA ILE A 329 19.09 10.61 3.24
C ILE A 329 18.19 11.86 3.35
N THR A 330 16.95 11.66 3.72
CA THR A 330 15.96 12.76 3.85
C THR A 330 15.79 13.25 5.28
N THR A 331 16.25 12.49 6.27
CA THR A 331 16.15 12.79 7.69
C THR A 331 17.48 13.26 8.27
N LYS A 332 17.46 13.91 9.43
CA LYS A 332 18.68 14.30 10.16
C LYS A 332 19.44 13.05 10.61
N LEU A 333 20.75 13.03 10.41
CA LEU A 333 21.61 11.96 10.92
C LEU A 333 21.79 12.12 12.44
N ASN A 334 21.83 11.00 13.15
CA ASN A 334 22.32 11.04 14.52
C ASN A 334 23.85 11.25 14.56
N SER A 335 24.37 11.71 15.69
CA SER A 335 25.79 12.08 15.83
C SER A 335 26.75 10.89 15.59
N GLY A 336 26.33 9.68 15.96
CA GLY A 336 27.15 8.47 15.75
C GLY A 336 27.25 8.12 14.28
N THR A 337 26.11 8.14 13.55
CA THR A 337 26.08 7.91 12.10
C THR A 337 26.89 8.98 11.35
N ALA A 338 26.76 10.26 11.73
CA ALA A 338 27.52 11.35 11.10
C ALA A 338 29.03 11.12 11.22
N LYS A 339 29.56 10.86 12.44
CA LYS A 339 30.96 10.55 12.68
C LYS A 339 31.47 9.32 11.93
N MET A 340 30.63 8.28 11.82
CA MET A 340 30.95 7.07 11.05
C MET A 340 31.11 7.40 9.55
N LEU A 341 30.21 8.19 8.99
CA LEU A 341 30.24 8.58 7.58
C LEU A 341 31.44 9.46 7.26
N GLU A 342 31.85 10.39 8.15
CA GLU A 342 33.03 11.19 8.02
C GLU A 342 34.29 10.32 7.90
N LYS A 343 34.43 9.28 8.75
CA LYS A 343 35.54 8.31 8.67
C LYS A 343 35.58 7.51 7.38
N ASN A 344 34.46 7.37 6.72
CA ASN A 344 34.25 6.54 5.52
C ASN A 344 34.18 7.37 4.21
N GLU A 345 34.49 8.67 4.25
CA GLU A 345 34.42 9.55 3.05
C GLU A 345 35.39 9.10 1.92
N GLN A 346 36.45 8.35 2.24
CA GLN A 346 37.41 7.80 1.27
C GLN A 346 36.89 6.57 0.50
N LEU A 347 35.78 6.00 0.88
CA LEU A 347 35.19 4.87 0.14
C LEU A 347 34.88 5.24 -1.32
N SER A 348 34.85 4.24 -2.18
CA SER A 348 34.33 4.46 -3.53
C SER A 348 32.91 5.02 -3.45
N LYS A 349 32.53 5.86 -4.42
CA LYS A 349 31.18 6.45 -4.44
C LYS A 349 30.07 5.38 -4.45
N ARG A 350 30.30 4.23 -5.08
CA ARG A 350 29.38 3.08 -5.10
C ARG A 350 29.21 2.47 -3.71
N ASP A 351 30.34 2.18 -3.04
CA ASP A 351 30.30 1.59 -1.69
C ASP A 351 29.71 2.54 -0.67
N PHE A 352 30.02 3.83 -0.79
CA PHE A 352 29.44 4.86 0.07
C PHE A 352 27.91 4.97 -0.13
N ALA A 353 27.42 4.90 -1.37
CA ALA A 353 25.97 4.89 -1.65
C ALA A 353 25.29 3.64 -1.06
N VAL A 354 25.89 2.46 -1.18
CA VAL A 354 25.37 1.22 -0.57
C VAL A 354 25.34 1.36 0.95
N GLN A 355 26.39 1.92 1.55
CA GLN A 355 26.44 2.20 2.99
C GLN A 355 25.31 3.14 3.42
N LEU A 356 25.07 4.25 2.71
CA LEU A 356 23.98 5.18 3.01
C LEU A 356 22.61 4.47 2.96
N MET A 357 22.35 3.65 1.94
CA MET A 357 21.09 2.91 1.82
C MET A 357 20.95 1.79 2.87
N SER A 358 22.04 1.40 3.52
CA SER A 358 22.08 0.41 4.61
C SER A 358 21.90 1.04 6.00
N LEU A 359 21.76 2.35 6.12
CA LEU A 359 21.56 3.05 7.39
C LEU A 359 20.11 2.93 7.90
N PRO A 360 19.90 2.98 9.23
CA PRO A 360 18.57 3.14 9.82
C PRO A 360 17.84 4.38 9.30
N GLU A 361 18.54 5.52 9.14
CA GLU A 361 17.99 6.78 8.64
C GLU A 361 17.45 6.66 7.21
N TYR A 362 18.02 5.80 6.38
CA TYR A 362 17.49 5.53 5.05
C TYR A 362 16.15 4.78 5.06
N GLN A 363 15.81 4.11 6.16
CA GLN A 363 14.51 3.43 6.31
C GLN A 363 13.35 4.42 6.46
N LEU A 364 13.66 5.69 6.75
CA LEU A 364 12.70 6.77 7.00
C LEU A 364 12.40 7.58 5.73
N CYS A 365 11.20 8.18 5.65
CA CYS A 365 10.78 9.09 4.59
C CYS A 365 9.79 10.14 5.11
#